data_d4c07e55bca6a416149e2f9fb2038c6b
#
_entry.id   d4c07e55bca6a416149e2f9fb2038c6b
#
_cell.length_a   1.000
_cell.length_b   1.000
_cell.length_c   1.000
_cell.angle_alpha   90.00
_cell.angle_beta   90.00
_cell.angle_gamma   90.00
#
_symmetry.space_group_name_H-M   'P 1'
#
loop_
_entity.id
_entity.type
_entity.pdbx_description
1 polymer ?
#
loop_
_entity_poly.entity_id
_entity_poly.type
_entity_poly.pdbx_seq_one_letter_code
_entity_poly.pdbx_strand_id
1 'polypeptide(L)'
;NGLGNRKRGISLYLEKITSPADIKGYTAEQRRALAQEMREVLLKRASIHGGHFGPDFGAVEAIIALHTVFDSPTDKIVYDVSHQSYPHKMLTGRVEAYLVEKEYDEVSGYTNPEESPHDFFNVGHTSTSISLATGLAKARDLAGRHENIIAFIGDGSMSGGEALEGLNVAGEMETNFIIVFNDNDQSIAENHGGMYKEFRRLRETNGTAENNLFRAMGLDYRYVADGNDCEALIAAFRAVKDSQTPVVVHIHTQKGKGYKFAEEDPETWHYRMPFDIETGALKQPYTDPFLAATVDFVKAEAARNPNFVFLAAGTMGGIGLTPADRAALGTQYVDVGIAEEQAVAMASGLARGGARPIFGTYSTFFQRVYDQMSQDVAVNNNPAVFLSTYATLYGMNDVTHLGFFDIPLFANIPNLVFLAPAGLEEYLAVLRWALAQTAHPVMIRVPVMGYETSPYPVRTDYSALNRYQVVTEGAEVAIIGAGNFAQMASDAAAELAKDGVHATVINPIFLSGLDTELLDRLKAKHRLILTLEDGTLEGGFGQKIAAYYGMDEHIRVRCYGLSKEFHDRYNPEELAREHHLTAEQIVADTLRTLKKKE
;
A
#
# COMPACT_ATOMS: atom_id res chain seq x y z
N ASN A 1 -18.02 -28.48 20.65
CA ASN A 1 -17.60 -29.90 20.48
C ASN A 1 -17.95 -30.47 19.08
N GLY A 2 -17.76 -29.72 17.99
CA GLY A 2 -18.07 -30.18 16.64
C GLY A 2 -16.88 -30.17 15.67
N LEU A 3 -15.74 -29.56 16.02
CA LEU A 3 -14.56 -29.47 15.16
C LEU A 3 -13.42 -30.44 15.49
N GLY A 4 -13.61 -31.33 16.47
CA GLY A 4 -12.54 -32.13 17.04
C GLY A 4 -12.46 -33.59 16.60
N ASN A 5 -12.92 -34.03 15.43
CA ASN A 5 -12.60 -35.35 14.87
C ASN A 5 -13.09 -35.55 13.41
N ARG A 6 -12.86 -34.62 12.51
CA ARG A 6 -12.86 -34.95 11.08
C ARG A 6 -11.43 -35.31 10.67
N LYS A 7 -11.12 -36.58 10.63
CA LYS A 7 -10.03 -37.13 9.79
C LYS A 7 -10.17 -36.49 8.42
N ARG A 8 -9.11 -35.78 7.92
CA ARG A 8 -8.98 -35.14 6.62
C ARG A 8 -10.35 -34.92 5.97
N GLY A 9 -11.02 -33.81 6.33
CA GLY A 9 -12.34 -33.51 5.79
C GLY A 9 -12.23 -33.43 4.27
N ILE A 10 -12.84 -34.38 3.59
CA ILE A 10 -12.94 -34.39 2.12
C ILE A 10 -13.74 -33.15 1.78
N SER A 11 -13.11 -32.16 1.14
CA SER A 11 -13.79 -31.08 0.47
C SER A 11 -14.69 -31.69 -0.60
N LEU A 12 -16.01 -31.51 -0.49
CA LEU A 12 -16.96 -32.18 -1.38
C LEU A 12 -16.92 -31.61 -2.79
N TYR A 13 -16.60 -30.33 -2.93
CA TYR A 13 -16.65 -29.59 -4.19
C TYR A 13 -15.30 -28.98 -4.56
N LEU A 14 -14.65 -28.30 -3.65
CA LEU A 14 -13.48 -27.44 -3.92
C LEU A 14 -12.30 -28.23 -4.51
N GLU A 15 -11.98 -29.39 -3.97
CA GLU A 15 -10.89 -30.26 -4.45
C GLU A 15 -11.09 -30.75 -5.91
N LYS A 16 -12.31 -30.67 -6.43
CA LYS A 16 -12.67 -31.14 -7.78
C LYS A 16 -12.64 -30.00 -8.79
N ILE A 17 -12.51 -28.76 -8.34
CA ILE A 17 -12.54 -27.58 -9.23
C ILE A 17 -11.13 -27.35 -9.76
N THR A 18 -11.00 -27.49 -11.07
CA THR A 18 -9.76 -27.22 -11.82
C THR A 18 -9.90 -26.00 -12.72
N SER A 19 -11.14 -25.62 -13.01
CA SER A 19 -11.47 -24.48 -13.85
C SER A 19 -12.86 -23.94 -13.54
N PRO A 20 -13.20 -22.70 -13.93
CA PRO A 20 -14.55 -22.16 -13.77
C PRO A 20 -15.64 -22.97 -14.49
N ALA A 21 -15.28 -23.75 -15.50
CA ALA A 21 -16.23 -24.60 -16.23
C ALA A 21 -16.88 -25.66 -15.31
N ASP A 22 -16.17 -26.11 -14.29
CA ASP A 22 -16.62 -27.18 -13.40
C ASP A 22 -17.85 -26.79 -12.58
N ILE A 23 -18.07 -25.50 -12.32
CA ILE A 23 -19.20 -25.01 -11.52
C ILE A 23 -20.41 -24.57 -12.35
N LYS A 24 -20.30 -24.51 -13.69
CA LYS A 24 -21.38 -24.03 -14.58
C LYS A 24 -22.69 -24.82 -14.42
N GLY A 25 -22.60 -26.12 -14.17
CA GLY A 25 -23.75 -27.01 -13.99
C GLY A 25 -24.23 -27.17 -12.55
N TYR A 26 -23.66 -26.48 -11.57
CA TYR A 26 -24.03 -26.66 -10.17
C TYR A 26 -25.46 -26.17 -9.90
N THR A 27 -26.17 -26.91 -9.03
CA THR A 27 -27.47 -26.51 -8.50
C THR A 27 -27.30 -25.39 -7.46
N ALA A 28 -28.40 -24.73 -7.10
CA ALA A 28 -28.40 -23.72 -6.05
C ALA A 28 -27.88 -24.27 -4.70
N GLU A 29 -28.20 -25.52 -4.39
CA GLU A 29 -27.72 -26.20 -3.18
C GLU A 29 -26.21 -26.42 -3.22
N GLN A 30 -25.70 -26.88 -4.37
CA GLN A 30 -24.27 -27.10 -4.57
C GLN A 30 -23.47 -25.79 -4.48
N ARG A 31 -23.99 -24.69 -5.05
CA ARG A 31 -23.35 -23.38 -4.94
C ARG A 31 -23.30 -22.86 -3.50
N ARG A 32 -24.39 -23.04 -2.73
CA ARG A 32 -24.40 -22.69 -1.29
C ARG A 32 -23.38 -23.52 -0.49
N ALA A 33 -23.31 -24.84 -0.78
CA ALA A 33 -22.34 -25.72 -0.13
C ALA A 33 -20.90 -25.33 -0.49
N LEU A 34 -20.62 -24.99 -1.77
CA LEU A 34 -19.34 -24.50 -2.23
C LEU A 34 -18.94 -23.19 -1.53
N ALA A 35 -19.86 -22.22 -1.42
CA ALA A 35 -19.59 -20.96 -0.75
C ALA A 35 -19.21 -21.14 0.72
N GLN A 36 -19.91 -22.04 1.42
CA GLN A 36 -19.58 -22.39 2.80
C GLN A 36 -18.22 -23.05 2.93
N GLU A 37 -17.91 -23.99 2.05
CA GLU A 37 -16.63 -24.68 2.00
C GLU A 37 -15.45 -23.73 1.73
N MET A 38 -15.62 -22.79 0.79
CA MET A 38 -14.62 -21.75 0.50
C MET A 38 -14.32 -20.92 1.75
N ARG A 39 -15.34 -20.50 2.51
CA ARG A 39 -15.15 -19.76 3.76
C ARG A 39 -14.41 -20.55 4.83
N GLU A 40 -14.73 -21.83 4.99
CA GLU A 40 -14.04 -22.71 5.96
C GLU A 40 -12.54 -22.83 5.62
N VAL A 41 -12.23 -22.97 4.34
CA VAL A 41 -10.86 -23.06 3.85
C VAL A 41 -10.11 -21.71 4.03
N LEU A 42 -10.75 -20.60 3.67
CA LEU A 42 -10.20 -19.27 3.86
C LEU A 42 -9.94 -18.96 5.34
N LEU A 43 -10.88 -19.30 6.23
CA LEU A 43 -10.74 -19.11 7.66
C LEU A 43 -9.53 -19.86 8.20
N LYS A 44 -9.38 -21.13 7.81
CA LYS A 44 -8.23 -21.95 8.21
C LYS A 44 -6.92 -21.35 7.72
N ARG A 45 -6.83 -21.01 6.41
CA ARG A 45 -5.63 -20.41 5.83
C ARG A 45 -5.27 -19.10 6.53
N ALA A 46 -6.22 -18.18 6.65
CA ALA A 46 -5.99 -16.88 7.27
C ALA A 46 -5.55 -16.99 8.74
N SER A 47 -6.08 -17.98 9.50
CA SER A 47 -5.68 -18.22 10.90
C SER A 47 -4.22 -18.66 11.07
N ILE A 48 -3.62 -19.22 10.01
CA ILE A 48 -2.24 -19.74 10.01
C ILE A 48 -1.29 -18.75 9.34
N HIS A 49 -1.67 -18.25 8.17
CA HIS A 49 -0.83 -17.43 7.28
C HIS A 49 -1.10 -15.93 7.41
N GLY A 50 -2.31 -15.53 7.80
CA GLY A 50 -2.77 -14.15 7.71
C GLY A 50 -3.23 -13.78 6.30
N GLY A 51 -3.48 -12.48 6.07
CA GLY A 51 -3.90 -11.93 4.78
C GLY A 51 -5.19 -11.12 4.87
N HIS A 52 -5.69 -10.70 3.70
CA HIS A 52 -7.01 -10.07 3.60
C HIS A 52 -8.08 -11.07 4.00
N PHE A 53 -9.11 -10.59 4.69
CA PHE A 53 -10.11 -11.45 5.29
C PHE A 53 -11.54 -10.99 4.95
N GLY A 54 -11.96 -9.86 5.49
CA GLY A 54 -13.32 -9.36 5.34
C GLY A 54 -13.78 -9.20 3.90
N PRO A 55 -12.97 -8.62 3.00
CA PRO A 55 -13.31 -8.48 1.58
C PRO A 55 -13.58 -9.81 0.88
N ASP A 56 -12.72 -10.82 1.10
CA ASP A 56 -12.87 -12.15 0.49
C ASP A 56 -14.14 -12.85 0.97
N PHE A 57 -14.40 -12.82 2.27
CA PHE A 57 -15.58 -13.45 2.86
C PHE A 57 -16.89 -12.82 2.37
N GLY A 58 -16.88 -11.51 2.13
CA GLY A 58 -18.03 -10.79 1.59
C GLY A 58 -18.31 -11.07 0.10
N ALA A 59 -17.27 -11.40 -0.67
CA ALA A 59 -17.35 -11.52 -2.12
C ALA A 59 -17.58 -12.95 -2.65
N VAL A 60 -17.60 -13.97 -1.78
CA VAL A 60 -17.65 -15.40 -2.20
C VAL A 60 -18.79 -15.69 -3.17
N GLU A 61 -20.02 -15.34 -2.84
CA GLU A 61 -21.18 -15.59 -3.68
C GLU A 61 -21.14 -14.81 -5.00
N ALA A 62 -20.65 -13.56 -4.96
CA ALA A 62 -20.53 -12.74 -6.16
C ALA A 62 -19.52 -13.35 -7.15
N ILE A 63 -18.40 -13.87 -6.67
CA ILE A 63 -17.38 -14.51 -7.48
C ILE A 63 -17.87 -15.85 -8.05
N ILE A 64 -18.55 -16.67 -7.23
CA ILE A 64 -19.19 -17.90 -7.71
C ILE A 64 -20.21 -17.58 -8.82
N ALA A 65 -21.04 -16.55 -8.64
CA ALA A 65 -22.05 -16.14 -9.61
C ALA A 65 -21.40 -15.62 -10.91
N LEU A 66 -20.34 -14.81 -10.82
CA LEU A 66 -19.57 -14.35 -11.98
C LEU A 66 -19.05 -15.53 -12.80
N HIS A 67 -18.36 -16.47 -12.17
CA HIS A 67 -17.84 -17.66 -12.86
C HIS A 67 -18.90 -18.67 -13.29
N THR A 68 -20.10 -18.61 -12.72
CA THR A 68 -21.25 -19.39 -13.22
C THR A 68 -21.81 -18.79 -14.51
N VAL A 69 -21.82 -17.48 -14.68
CA VAL A 69 -22.46 -16.79 -15.81
C VAL A 69 -21.48 -16.50 -16.94
N PHE A 70 -20.32 -15.96 -16.63
CA PHE A 70 -19.33 -15.53 -17.62
C PHE A 70 -18.27 -16.59 -17.89
N ASP A 71 -17.68 -16.57 -19.07
CA ASP A 71 -16.77 -17.59 -19.57
C ASP A 71 -15.31 -17.14 -19.52
N SER A 72 -14.80 -16.93 -18.27
CA SER A 72 -13.39 -16.58 -18.04
C SER A 72 -12.45 -17.74 -18.51
N PRO A 73 -11.31 -17.46 -19.19
CA PRO A 73 -10.71 -16.14 -19.42
C PRO A 73 -11.17 -15.43 -20.72
N THR A 74 -12.12 -15.99 -21.48
CA THR A 74 -12.66 -15.31 -22.68
C THR A 74 -13.34 -14.02 -22.28
N ASP A 75 -14.38 -14.11 -21.44
CA ASP A 75 -14.91 -12.95 -20.74
C ASP A 75 -13.89 -12.49 -19.71
N LYS A 76 -13.62 -11.18 -19.63
CA LYS A 76 -12.54 -10.62 -18.83
C LYS A 76 -13.07 -9.94 -17.58
N ILE A 77 -12.56 -10.35 -16.44
CA ILE A 77 -12.92 -9.77 -15.13
C ILE A 77 -11.68 -9.07 -14.57
N VAL A 78 -11.80 -7.75 -14.32
CA VAL A 78 -10.76 -6.93 -13.68
C VAL A 78 -11.22 -6.61 -12.28
N TYR A 79 -10.51 -7.12 -11.27
CA TYR A 79 -10.80 -6.87 -9.87
C TYR A 79 -10.05 -5.62 -9.40
N ASP A 80 -10.78 -4.67 -8.79
CA ASP A 80 -10.19 -3.50 -8.16
C ASP A 80 -9.46 -3.89 -6.88
N VAL A 81 -8.30 -3.30 -6.60
CA VAL A 81 -7.38 -3.74 -5.53
C VAL A 81 -7.00 -5.21 -5.67
N SER A 82 -7.94 -6.04 -6.04
CA SER A 82 -7.90 -7.51 -6.17
C SER A 82 -7.62 -8.31 -4.89
N HIS A 83 -7.61 -7.65 -3.73
CA HIS A 83 -7.45 -8.29 -2.42
C HIS A 83 -8.62 -9.22 -2.04
N GLN A 84 -9.76 -9.13 -2.74
CA GLN A 84 -10.93 -10.01 -2.60
C GLN A 84 -10.91 -11.17 -3.61
N SER A 85 -9.76 -11.47 -4.22
CA SER A 85 -9.66 -12.44 -5.31
C SER A 85 -9.39 -13.88 -4.89
N TYR A 86 -9.31 -14.20 -3.60
CA TYR A 86 -9.06 -15.58 -3.15
C TYR A 86 -10.13 -16.56 -3.65
N PRO A 87 -11.44 -16.26 -3.59
CA PRO A 87 -12.45 -17.11 -4.21
C PRO A 87 -12.26 -17.30 -5.73
N HIS A 88 -11.85 -16.24 -6.43
CA HIS A 88 -11.52 -16.32 -7.85
C HIS A 88 -10.34 -17.26 -8.11
N LYS A 89 -9.27 -17.15 -7.34
CA LYS A 89 -8.10 -18.03 -7.46
C LYS A 89 -8.46 -19.50 -7.21
N MET A 90 -9.29 -19.77 -6.20
CA MET A 90 -9.79 -21.13 -5.95
C MET A 90 -10.56 -21.71 -7.14
N LEU A 91 -11.39 -20.91 -7.82
CA LEU A 91 -12.19 -21.35 -8.97
C LEU A 91 -11.40 -21.42 -10.28
N THR A 92 -10.21 -20.87 -10.34
CA THR A 92 -9.36 -20.79 -11.55
C THR A 92 -8.11 -21.66 -11.46
N GLY A 93 -8.20 -22.78 -10.75
CA GLY A 93 -7.20 -23.85 -10.75
C GLY A 93 -6.10 -23.72 -9.69
N ARG A 94 -6.19 -22.75 -8.78
CA ARG A 94 -5.17 -22.51 -7.74
C ARG A 94 -5.63 -22.96 -6.34
N VAL A 95 -6.54 -23.92 -6.27
CA VAL A 95 -7.16 -24.36 -5.01
C VAL A 95 -6.17 -24.99 -4.02
N GLU A 96 -5.11 -25.65 -4.51
CA GLU A 96 -4.11 -26.29 -3.65
C GLU A 96 -3.40 -25.30 -2.74
N ALA A 97 -3.15 -24.06 -3.22
CA ALA A 97 -2.58 -22.96 -2.43
C ALA A 97 -3.48 -22.48 -1.27
N TYR A 98 -4.67 -23.02 -1.14
CA TYR A 98 -5.60 -22.76 -0.04
C TYR A 98 -5.86 -23.99 0.83
N LEU A 99 -5.70 -25.20 0.28
CA LEU A 99 -5.95 -26.46 0.98
C LEU A 99 -4.70 -27.01 1.68
N VAL A 100 -3.52 -26.78 1.11
CA VAL A 100 -2.27 -27.38 1.52
C VAL A 100 -1.35 -26.31 2.14
N GLU A 101 -1.10 -26.40 3.42
CA GLU A 101 -0.40 -25.36 4.21
C GLU A 101 0.98 -24.98 3.62
N LYS A 102 1.77 -25.95 3.13
CA LYS A 102 3.07 -25.69 2.53
C LYS A 102 3.01 -24.97 1.17
N GLU A 103 1.82 -24.87 0.56
CA GLU A 103 1.57 -24.22 -0.72
C GLU A 103 0.94 -22.81 -0.55
N TYR A 104 0.75 -22.33 0.69
CA TYR A 104 0.06 -21.06 0.95
C TYR A 104 0.75 -19.85 0.31
N ASP A 105 2.07 -19.92 0.12
CA ASP A 105 2.88 -18.86 -0.49
C ASP A 105 3.01 -18.98 -2.02
N GLU A 106 2.45 -20.04 -2.64
CA GLU A 106 2.50 -20.24 -4.09
C GLU A 106 1.62 -19.25 -4.88
N VAL A 107 0.71 -18.57 -4.20
CA VAL A 107 -0.14 -17.52 -4.79
C VAL A 107 -0.01 -16.20 -4.04
N SER A 108 -0.02 -15.10 -4.78
CA SER A 108 -0.04 -13.77 -4.18
C SER A 108 -1.40 -13.43 -3.56
N GLY A 109 -1.45 -12.41 -2.74
CA GLY A 109 -2.69 -11.87 -2.17
C GLY A 109 -3.54 -11.08 -3.17
N TYR A 110 -3.06 -10.92 -4.41
CA TYR A 110 -3.65 -10.09 -5.47
C TYR A 110 -3.72 -10.86 -6.78
N THR A 111 -4.45 -10.35 -7.78
CA THR A 111 -4.41 -10.94 -9.12
C THR A 111 -3.00 -10.82 -9.72
N ASN A 112 -2.56 -11.89 -10.39
CA ASN A 112 -1.25 -11.94 -11.01
C ASN A 112 -1.32 -12.72 -12.33
N PRO A 113 -1.08 -12.07 -13.49
CA PRO A 113 -1.08 -12.71 -14.79
C PRO A 113 -0.06 -13.85 -14.96
N GLU A 114 1.01 -13.85 -14.16
CA GLU A 114 1.99 -14.92 -14.18
C GLU A 114 1.49 -16.20 -13.51
N GLU A 115 0.51 -16.09 -12.59
CA GLU A 115 -0.11 -17.25 -11.95
C GLU A 115 -1.19 -17.91 -12.81
N SER A 116 -1.94 -17.11 -13.58
CA SER A 116 -3.12 -17.64 -14.29
C SER A 116 -3.54 -16.74 -15.47
N PRO A 117 -3.98 -17.34 -16.59
CA PRO A 117 -4.57 -16.59 -17.71
C PRO A 117 -5.92 -15.93 -17.36
N HIS A 118 -6.50 -16.24 -16.22
CA HIS A 118 -7.73 -15.61 -15.73
C HIS A 118 -7.49 -14.25 -15.05
N ASP A 119 -6.23 -13.93 -14.72
CA ASP A 119 -5.81 -12.67 -14.14
C ASP A 119 -5.22 -11.78 -15.25
N PHE A 120 -5.77 -10.58 -15.46
CA PHE A 120 -5.37 -9.72 -16.59
C PHE A 120 -4.34 -8.67 -16.21
N PHE A 121 -4.28 -8.31 -14.93
CA PHE A 121 -3.37 -7.28 -14.39
C PHE A 121 -2.90 -7.66 -12.99
N ASN A 122 -1.68 -7.24 -12.64
CA ASN A 122 -1.29 -7.09 -11.24
C ASN A 122 -1.97 -5.82 -10.71
N VAL A 123 -2.97 -5.97 -9.84
CA VAL A 123 -3.71 -4.85 -9.24
C VAL A 123 -3.62 -4.98 -7.72
N GLY A 124 -3.14 -3.94 -7.05
CA GLY A 124 -3.09 -3.86 -5.59
C GLY A 124 -3.48 -2.48 -5.07
N HIS A 125 -3.36 -1.45 -5.93
CA HIS A 125 -3.88 -0.13 -5.65
C HIS A 125 -5.35 -0.03 -6.05
N THR A 126 -6.12 0.77 -5.29
CA THR A 126 -7.56 0.97 -5.48
C THR A 126 -7.89 1.80 -6.71
N SER A 127 -9.16 1.78 -7.11
CA SER A 127 -9.79 2.75 -8.02
C SER A 127 -9.44 2.61 -9.50
N THR A 128 -8.65 1.60 -9.88
CA THR A 128 -8.07 1.46 -11.24
C THR A 128 -8.86 0.51 -12.15
N SER A 129 -9.69 -0.38 -11.60
CA SER A 129 -10.31 -1.48 -12.36
C SER A 129 -11.19 -0.99 -13.50
N ILE A 130 -11.96 0.07 -13.30
CA ILE A 130 -12.86 0.61 -14.34
C ILE A 130 -12.01 1.12 -15.51
N SER A 131 -10.98 1.92 -15.24
CA SER A 131 -10.09 2.47 -16.27
C SER A 131 -9.36 1.37 -17.05
N LEU A 132 -8.80 0.38 -16.36
CA LEU A 132 -8.16 -0.78 -17.01
C LEU A 132 -9.14 -1.56 -17.89
N ALA A 133 -10.35 -1.78 -17.40
CA ALA A 133 -11.38 -2.51 -18.10
C ALA A 133 -11.93 -1.73 -19.32
N THR A 134 -12.05 -0.39 -19.28
CA THR A 134 -12.42 0.42 -20.45
C THR A 134 -11.38 0.27 -21.57
N GLY A 135 -10.09 0.18 -21.23
CA GLY A 135 -9.01 -0.12 -22.17
C GLY A 135 -9.18 -1.50 -22.84
N LEU A 136 -9.50 -2.54 -22.05
CA LEU A 136 -9.80 -3.88 -22.58
C LEU A 136 -11.03 -3.88 -23.50
N ALA A 137 -12.10 -3.18 -23.12
CA ALA A 137 -13.31 -3.05 -23.93
C ALA A 137 -13.00 -2.38 -25.28
N LYS A 138 -12.24 -1.29 -25.27
CA LYS A 138 -11.82 -0.61 -26.50
C LYS A 138 -10.95 -1.50 -27.40
N ALA A 139 -10.01 -2.25 -26.81
CA ALA A 139 -9.16 -3.18 -27.55
C ALA A 139 -9.97 -4.35 -28.17
N ARG A 140 -10.97 -4.86 -27.45
CA ARG A 140 -11.93 -5.85 -27.95
C ARG A 140 -12.69 -5.31 -29.17
N ASP A 141 -13.25 -4.11 -29.07
CA ASP A 141 -14.05 -3.48 -30.12
C ASP A 141 -13.23 -3.24 -31.40
N LEU A 142 -12.00 -2.73 -31.24
CA LEU A 142 -11.07 -2.54 -32.36
C LEU A 142 -10.70 -3.85 -33.05
N ALA A 143 -10.70 -4.96 -32.32
CA ALA A 143 -10.43 -6.28 -32.87
C ALA A 143 -11.70 -6.97 -33.43
N GLY A 144 -12.87 -6.34 -33.36
CA GLY A 144 -14.15 -6.90 -33.80
C GLY A 144 -14.61 -8.13 -32.99
N ARG A 145 -14.15 -8.22 -31.72
CA ARG A 145 -14.56 -9.29 -30.79
C ARG A 145 -15.76 -8.86 -29.96
N HIS A 146 -16.35 -9.79 -29.21
CA HIS A 146 -17.65 -9.57 -28.54
C HIS A 146 -17.70 -10.11 -27.09
N GLU A 147 -16.58 -10.57 -26.53
CA GLU A 147 -16.54 -11.04 -25.14
C GLU A 147 -16.97 -9.95 -24.15
N ASN A 148 -17.53 -10.36 -23.02
CA ASN A 148 -17.90 -9.44 -21.95
C ASN A 148 -16.64 -8.91 -21.23
N ILE A 149 -16.65 -7.62 -20.92
CA ILE A 149 -15.62 -6.99 -20.10
C ILE A 149 -16.27 -6.51 -18.80
N ILE A 150 -15.75 -6.98 -17.67
CA ILE A 150 -16.31 -6.77 -16.35
C ILE A 150 -15.27 -6.09 -15.47
N ALA A 151 -15.61 -4.95 -14.85
CA ALA A 151 -14.88 -4.36 -13.76
C ALA A 151 -15.59 -4.69 -12.45
N PHE A 152 -14.89 -5.25 -11.46
CA PHE A 152 -15.41 -5.51 -10.12
C PHE A 152 -14.78 -4.52 -9.16
N ILE A 153 -15.55 -3.61 -8.58
CA ILE A 153 -15.06 -2.51 -7.74
C ILE A 153 -15.85 -2.42 -6.43
N GLY A 154 -15.13 -2.23 -5.32
CA GLY A 154 -15.72 -1.99 -4.00
C GLY A 154 -16.10 -0.53 -3.78
N ASP A 155 -17.02 -0.29 -2.84
CA ASP A 155 -17.49 1.03 -2.46
C ASP A 155 -16.37 1.94 -1.93
N GLY A 156 -15.43 1.44 -1.13
CA GLY A 156 -14.28 2.22 -0.69
C GLY A 156 -13.44 2.77 -1.86
N SER A 157 -13.20 1.95 -2.87
CA SER A 157 -12.44 2.32 -4.07
C SER A 157 -13.13 3.36 -4.96
N MET A 158 -14.45 3.49 -4.85
CA MET A 158 -15.21 4.49 -5.60
C MET A 158 -14.91 5.94 -5.20
N SER A 159 -14.28 6.17 -4.04
CA SER A 159 -13.87 7.52 -3.61
C SER A 159 -12.61 8.03 -4.31
N GLY A 160 -11.85 7.18 -4.99
CA GLY A 160 -10.67 7.59 -5.74
C GLY A 160 -11.00 8.34 -7.03
N GLY A 161 -10.19 9.35 -7.38
CA GLY A 161 -10.40 10.17 -8.58
C GLY A 161 -10.44 9.34 -9.86
N GLU A 162 -9.51 8.40 -10.04
CA GLU A 162 -9.44 7.55 -11.22
C GLU A 162 -10.70 6.69 -11.43
N ALA A 163 -11.37 6.25 -10.35
CA ALA A 163 -12.63 5.53 -10.48
C ALA A 163 -13.74 6.41 -11.08
N LEU A 164 -13.79 7.69 -10.67
CA LEU A 164 -14.75 8.65 -11.24
C LEU A 164 -14.41 9.01 -12.68
N GLU A 165 -13.13 9.15 -13.03
CA GLU A 165 -12.67 9.34 -14.41
C GLU A 165 -13.03 8.12 -15.27
N GLY A 166 -12.83 6.92 -14.75
CA GLY A 166 -13.23 5.67 -15.41
C GLY A 166 -14.75 5.58 -15.64
N LEU A 167 -15.56 5.94 -14.65
CA LEU A 167 -17.02 6.02 -14.80
C LEU A 167 -17.45 7.04 -15.85
N ASN A 168 -16.81 8.20 -15.87
CA ASN A 168 -17.08 9.24 -16.86
C ASN A 168 -16.82 8.76 -18.29
N VAL A 169 -15.69 8.06 -18.51
CA VAL A 169 -15.38 7.45 -19.81
C VAL A 169 -16.35 6.33 -20.14
N ALA A 170 -16.66 5.45 -19.17
CA ALA A 170 -17.62 4.36 -19.36
C ALA A 170 -19.01 4.86 -19.79
N GLY A 171 -19.47 5.99 -19.23
CA GLY A 171 -20.77 6.59 -19.58
C GLY A 171 -20.90 7.07 -21.03
N GLU A 172 -19.78 7.30 -21.73
CA GLU A 172 -19.76 7.67 -23.15
C GLU A 172 -19.61 6.46 -24.09
N MET A 173 -19.32 5.27 -23.54
CA MET A 173 -19.11 4.06 -24.36
C MET A 173 -20.45 3.54 -24.89
N GLU A 174 -20.48 3.12 -26.17
CA GLU A 174 -21.64 2.49 -26.83
C GLU A 174 -21.35 1.02 -27.11
N THR A 175 -20.97 0.25 -26.07
CA THR A 175 -20.54 -1.13 -26.20
C THR A 175 -20.79 -1.93 -24.91
N ASN A 176 -20.59 -3.25 -24.96
CA ASN A 176 -20.66 -4.10 -23.79
C ASN A 176 -19.59 -3.70 -22.75
N PHE A 177 -20.04 -3.26 -21.60
CA PHE A 177 -19.18 -2.99 -20.45
C PHE A 177 -19.98 -3.15 -19.16
N ILE A 178 -19.52 -3.99 -18.25
CA ILE A 178 -20.25 -4.32 -17.02
C ILE A 178 -19.41 -3.88 -15.81
N ILE A 179 -19.99 -3.07 -14.95
CA ILE A 179 -19.39 -2.66 -13.68
C ILE A 179 -20.14 -3.35 -12.57
N VAL A 180 -19.50 -4.27 -11.86
CA VAL A 180 -20.03 -4.87 -10.64
C VAL A 180 -19.57 -4.02 -9.48
N PHE A 181 -20.50 -3.20 -8.96
CA PHE A 181 -20.27 -2.33 -7.83
C PHE A 181 -20.63 -3.07 -6.53
N ASN A 182 -19.62 -3.51 -5.80
CA ASN A 182 -19.74 -4.26 -4.54
C ASN A 182 -19.79 -3.30 -3.37
N ASP A 183 -20.99 -2.97 -2.92
CA ASP A 183 -21.26 -2.06 -1.81
C ASP A 183 -21.52 -2.86 -0.52
N ASN A 184 -20.63 -2.73 0.45
CA ASN A 184 -20.78 -3.30 1.78
C ASN A 184 -20.74 -2.25 2.91
N ASP A 185 -20.88 -0.97 2.55
CA ASP A 185 -20.88 0.22 3.42
C ASP A 185 -19.57 0.37 4.25
N GLN A 186 -18.48 -0.22 3.77
CA GLN A 186 -17.18 -0.23 4.45
C GLN A 186 -16.01 -0.15 3.45
N SER A 187 -15.08 0.76 3.74
CA SER A 187 -13.72 0.73 3.20
C SER A 187 -12.83 -0.23 4.03
N ILE A 188 -11.63 0.19 4.44
CA ILE A 188 -10.94 -0.45 5.57
C ILE A 188 -11.75 -0.15 6.83
N ALA A 189 -11.92 1.15 7.17
CA ALA A 189 -12.83 1.66 8.18
C ALA A 189 -14.17 2.09 7.56
N GLU A 190 -14.90 2.96 8.26
CA GLU A 190 -16.12 3.59 7.75
C GLU A 190 -15.84 4.44 6.51
N ASN A 191 -16.81 4.49 5.61
CA ASN A 191 -16.74 5.31 4.40
C ASN A 191 -16.98 6.79 4.70
N HIS A 192 -16.18 7.68 4.11
CA HIS A 192 -16.32 9.13 4.22
C HIS A 192 -16.53 9.80 2.86
N GLY A 193 -17.41 10.80 2.81
CA GLY A 193 -17.68 11.60 1.62
C GLY A 193 -19.16 11.69 1.25
N GLY A 194 -19.50 12.68 0.41
CA GLY A 194 -20.88 12.95 -0.01
C GLY A 194 -21.50 11.82 -0.84
N MET A 195 -20.70 11.10 -1.60
CA MET A 195 -21.11 10.01 -2.47
C MET A 195 -21.74 8.84 -1.69
N TYR A 196 -21.27 8.57 -0.47
CA TYR A 196 -21.79 7.47 0.37
C TYR A 196 -23.22 7.73 0.89
N LYS A 197 -23.63 9.00 0.97
CA LYS A 197 -25.03 9.35 1.22
C LYS A 197 -25.93 8.92 0.07
N GLU A 198 -25.42 9.05 -1.15
CA GLU A 198 -26.11 8.59 -2.36
C GLU A 198 -26.20 7.06 -2.40
N PHE A 199 -25.09 6.34 -2.14
CA PHE A 199 -25.08 4.88 -2.11
C PHE A 199 -26.04 4.33 -1.04
N ARG A 200 -26.06 4.91 0.15
CA ARG A 200 -27.03 4.57 1.19
C ARG A 200 -28.46 4.76 0.71
N ARG A 201 -28.77 5.89 0.06
CA ARG A 201 -30.10 6.14 -0.49
C ARG A 201 -30.48 5.12 -1.57
N LEU A 202 -29.54 4.73 -2.42
CA LEU A 202 -29.78 3.68 -3.41
C LEU A 202 -30.09 2.33 -2.75
N ARG A 203 -29.41 1.98 -1.66
CA ARG A 203 -29.73 0.77 -0.87
C ARG A 203 -31.11 0.87 -0.21
N GLU A 204 -31.42 1.96 0.48
CA GLU A 204 -32.69 2.18 1.18
C GLU A 204 -33.90 2.17 0.25
N THR A 205 -33.73 2.58 -1.00
CA THR A 205 -34.78 2.61 -2.02
C THR A 205 -34.78 1.39 -2.94
N ASN A 206 -34.01 0.34 -2.64
CA ASN A 206 -33.82 -0.80 -3.53
C ASN A 206 -33.48 -0.39 -4.97
N GLY A 207 -32.62 0.61 -5.12
CA GLY A 207 -32.16 1.11 -6.42
C GLY A 207 -33.18 1.93 -7.23
N THR A 208 -34.33 2.27 -6.67
CA THR A 208 -35.40 2.98 -7.38
C THR A 208 -35.37 4.51 -7.26
N ALA A 209 -34.41 5.07 -6.51
CA ALA A 209 -34.29 6.52 -6.37
C ALA A 209 -34.19 7.21 -7.73
N GLU A 210 -34.96 8.31 -7.92
CA GLU A 210 -34.95 9.10 -9.18
C GLU A 210 -33.55 9.65 -9.48
N ASN A 211 -32.91 10.28 -8.50
CA ASN A 211 -31.54 10.74 -8.64
C ASN A 211 -30.63 9.51 -8.42
N ASN A 212 -29.81 9.23 -9.39
CA ASN A 212 -28.90 8.11 -9.35
C ASN A 212 -27.59 8.53 -10.05
N LEU A 213 -26.49 8.54 -9.30
CA LEU A 213 -25.19 8.97 -9.78
C LEU A 213 -24.78 8.24 -11.09
N PHE A 214 -24.97 6.94 -11.14
CA PHE A 214 -24.57 6.13 -12.29
C PHE A 214 -25.42 6.47 -13.53
N ARG A 215 -26.72 6.63 -13.37
CA ARG A 215 -27.61 7.06 -14.46
C ARG A 215 -27.32 8.48 -14.93
N ALA A 216 -26.98 9.38 -14.00
CA ALA A 216 -26.57 10.74 -14.33
C ALA A 216 -25.29 10.81 -15.17
N MET A 217 -24.43 9.78 -15.05
CA MET A 217 -23.21 9.61 -15.86
C MET A 217 -23.44 8.83 -17.17
N GLY A 218 -24.68 8.49 -17.52
CA GLY A 218 -25.01 7.78 -18.77
C GLY A 218 -24.97 6.27 -18.68
N LEU A 219 -24.87 5.69 -17.49
CA LEU A 219 -24.78 4.24 -17.30
C LEU A 219 -26.17 3.65 -17.02
N ASP A 220 -26.46 2.47 -17.60
CA ASP A 220 -27.55 1.65 -17.13
C ASP A 220 -27.30 1.17 -15.70
N TYR A 221 -28.35 0.91 -14.94
CA TYR A 221 -28.22 0.59 -13.53
C TYR A 221 -29.18 -0.51 -13.08
N ARG A 222 -28.66 -1.50 -12.37
CA ARG A 222 -29.43 -2.56 -11.69
C ARG A 222 -28.96 -2.69 -10.25
N TYR A 223 -29.89 -2.98 -9.34
CA TYR A 223 -29.61 -3.18 -7.93
C TYR A 223 -29.94 -4.61 -7.50
N VAL A 224 -29.10 -5.21 -6.68
CA VAL A 224 -29.28 -6.53 -6.06
C VAL A 224 -29.19 -6.35 -4.54
N ALA A 225 -30.33 -6.43 -3.87
CA ALA A 225 -30.43 -6.17 -2.43
C ALA A 225 -29.72 -7.23 -1.57
N ASP A 226 -29.73 -8.49 -2.00
CA ASP A 226 -28.99 -9.58 -1.35
C ASP A 226 -27.83 -10.01 -2.25
N GLY A 227 -26.72 -9.30 -2.13
CA GLY A 227 -25.46 -9.58 -2.83
C GLY A 227 -24.72 -10.80 -2.30
N ASN A 228 -25.26 -11.49 -1.32
CA ASN A 228 -24.77 -12.78 -0.85
C ASN A 228 -25.74 -13.94 -1.16
N ASP A 229 -26.68 -13.74 -2.07
CA ASP A 229 -27.48 -14.81 -2.68
C ASP A 229 -26.98 -15.10 -4.10
N CYS A 230 -26.35 -16.26 -4.31
CA CYS A 230 -25.86 -16.68 -5.62
C CYS A 230 -26.93 -16.65 -6.70
N GLU A 231 -28.17 -17.03 -6.40
CA GLU A 231 -29.24 -17.12 -7.40
C GLU A 231 -29.73 -15.74 -7.85
N ALA A 232 -29.84 -14.79 -6.89
CA ALA A 232 -30.16 -13.40 -7.20
C ALA A 232 -29.06 -12.76 -8.06
N LEU A 233 -27.80 -13.02 -7.73
CA LEU A 233 -26.65 -12.53 -8.48
C LEU A 233 -26.58 -13.14 -9.88
N ILE A 234 -26.78 -14.47 -10.03
CA ILE A 234 -26.81 -15.16 -11.32
C ILE A 234 -27.91 -14.59 -12.21
N ALA A 235 -29.10 -14.35 -11.66
CA ALA A 235 -30.19 -13.75 -12.41
C ALA A 235 -29.84 -12.33 -12.89
N ALA A 236 -29.23 -11.51 -12.03
CA ALA A 236 -28.80 -10.15 -12.37
C ALA A 236 -27.70 -10.16 -13.46
N PHE A 237 -26.68 -11.01 -13.31
CA PHE A 237 -25.57 -11.11 -14.28
C PHE A 237 -26.03 -11.65 -15.62
N ARG A 238 -26.94 -12.66 -15.67
CA ARG A 238 -27.53 -13.14 -16.91
C ARG A 238 -28.32 -12.05 -17.63
N ALA A 239 -28.99 -11.16 -16.90
CA ALA A 239 -29.77 -10.08 -17.47
C ALA A 239 -28.92 -8.96 -18.11
N VAL A 240 -27.61 -8.91 -17.82
CA VAL A 240 -26.67 -7.93 -18.37
C VAL A 240 -25.58 -8.56 -19.24
N LYS A 241 -25.48 -9.89 -19.25
CA LYS A 241 -24.57 -10.60 -20.16
C LYS A 241 -24.89 -10.20 -21.60
N ASP A 242 -23.86 -9.91 -22.36
CA ASP A 242 -23.94 -9.48 -23.77
C ASP A 242 -24.76 -8.17 -23.97
N SER A 243 -24.85 -7.31 -22.93
CA SER A 243 -25.45 -5.98 -23.07
C SER A 243 -24.77 -5.17 -24.18
N GLN A 244 -25.51 -4.24 -24.79
CA GLN A 244 -24.95 -3.39 -25.85
C GLN A 244 -24.56 -2.00 -25.34
N THR A 245 -24.81 -1.75 -24.07
CA THR A 245 -24.52 -0.49 -23.37
C THR A 245 -23.83 -0.77 -22.04
N PRO A 246 -23.05 0.18 -21.53
CA PRO A 246 -22.43 0.07 -20.20
C PRO A 246 -23.47 -0.01 -19.11
N VAL A 247 -23.28 -0.92 -18.16
CA VAL A 247 -24.24 -1.15 -17.07
C VAL A 247 -23.53 -1.33 -15.73
N VAL A 248 -24.07 -0.70 -14.69
CA VAL A 248 -23.69 -0.93 -13.29
C VAL A 248 -24.63 -1.95 -12.66
N VAL A 249 -24.08 -3.03 -12.16
CA VAL A 249 -24.78 -3.98 -11.28
C VAL A 249 -24.31 -3.70 -9.85
N HIS A 250 -25.12 -2.95 -9.11
CA HIS A 250 -24.89 -2.58 -7.72
C HIS A 250 -25.35 -3.73 -6.81
N ILE A 251 -24.43 -4.42 -6.20
CA ILE A 251 -24.69 -5.53 -5.28
C ILE A 251 -24.43 -5.10 -3.84
N HIS A 252 -25.36 -5.39 -2.94
CA HIS A 252 -25.19 -5.11 -1.51
C HIS A 252 -24.75 -6.37 -0.77
N THR A 253 -23.50 -6.40 -0.29
CA THR A 253 -22.89 -7.55 0.37
C THR A 253 -22.56 -7.27 1.83
N GLN A 254 -22.30 -8.33 2.60
CA GLN A 254 -21.85 -8.25 3.98
C GLN A 254 -20.36 -8.56 4.08
N LYS A 255 -19.55 -7.57 4.44
CA LYS A 255 -18.11 -7.74 4.70
C LYS A 255 -17.89 -8.70 5.88
N GLY A 256 -16.95 -9.64 5.73
CA GLY A 256 -16.64 -10.62 6.78
C GLY A 256 -17.66 -11.74 6.99
N LYS A 257 -18.66 -11.87 6.10
CA LYS A 257 -19.77 -12.83 6.21
C LYS A 257 -19.32 -14.25 6.55
N GLY A 258 -19.94 -14.84 7.57
CA GLY A 258 -19.70 -16.22 8.00
C GLY A 258 -18.65 -16.38 9.10
N TYR A 259 -18.06 -15.27 9.57
CA TYR A 259 -17.19 -15.28 10.75
C TYR A 259 -17.56 -14.15 11.71
N LYS A 260 -18.07 -14.51 12.87
CA LYS A 260 -18.68 -13.58 13.83
C LYS A 260 -17.82 -12.36 14.14
N PHE A 261 -16.53 -12.55 14.43
CA PHE A 261 -15.65 -11.43 14.78
C PHE A 261 -15.43 -10.45 13.62
N ALA A 262 -15.43 -10.96 12.38
CA ALA A 262 -15.27 -10.10 11.20
C ALA A 262 -16.57 -9.36 10.83
N GLU A 263 -17.73 -9.93 11.16
CA GLU A 263 -19.03 -9.25 11.00
C GLU A 263 -19.23 -8.15 12.05
N GLU A 264 -18.72 -8.37 13.28
CA GLU A 264 -18.85 -7.43 14.40
C GLU A 264 -17.82 -6.27 14.32
N ASP A 265 -16.64 -6.50 13.75
CA ASP A 265 -15.56 -5.51 13.61
C ASP A 265 -14.91 -5.58 12.21
N PRO A 266 -15.60 -5.07 11.17
CA PRO A 266 -15.12 -5.15 9.79
C PRO A 266 -13.81 -4.41 9.52
N GLU A 267 -13.46 -3.40 10.34
CA GLU A 267 -12.19 -2.67 10.23
C GLU A 267 -11.01 -3.54 10.63
N THR A 268 -11.02 -4.07 11.84
CA THR A 268 -9.95 -4.95 12.36
C THR A 268 -9.77 -6.21 11.50
N TRP A 269 -10.85 -6.69 10.89
CA TRP A 269 -10.86 -7.89 10.05
C TRP A 269 -10.78 -7.62 8.55
N HIS A 270 -10.40 -6.41 8.15
CA HIS A 270 -10.07 -6.15 6.75
C HIS A 270 -8.83 -6.92 6.30
N TYR A 271 -7.77 -6.84 7.11
CA TYR A 271 -6.53 -7.63 7.00
C TYR A 271 -6.17 -8.17 8.38
N ARG A 272 -5.80 -9.44 8.48
CA ARG A 272 -5.48 -10.04 9.78
C ARG A 272 -4.18 -10.82 9.72
N MET A 273 -3.30 -10.57 10.70
CA MET A 273 -2.15 -11.42 10.97
C MET A 273 -2.62 -12.77 11.57
N PRO A 274 -1.80 -13.83 11.60
CA PRO A 274 -2.19 -15.14 12.14
C PRO A 274 -2.89 -15.04 13.50
N PHE A 275 -4.01 -15.74 13.64
CA PHE A 275 -4.89 -15.63 14.81
C PHE A 275 -5.46 -16.98 15.25
N ASP A 276 -6.01 -17.03 16.47
CA ASP A 276 -6.78 -18.15 16.98
C ASP A 276 -8.24 -18.06 16.53
N ILE A 277 -8.76 -19.11 15.90
CA ILE A 277 -10.10 -19.10 15.29
C ILE A 277 -11.22 -18.95 16.33
N GLU A 278 -11.05 -19.55 17.52
CA GLU A 278 -12.11 -19.58 18.53
C GLU A 278 -12.23 -18.24 19.28
N THR A 279 -11.12 -17.51 19.41
CA THR A 279 -11.06 -16.27 20.20
C THR A 279 -10.87 -15.02 19.38
N GLY A 280 -10.43 -15.14 18.11
CA GLY A 280 -10.03 -14.01 17.26
C GLY A 280 -8.72 -13.33 17.67
N ALA A 281 -8.05 -13.80 18.73
CA ALA A 281 -6.83 -13.22 19.26
C ALA A 281 -5.63 -13.46 18.32
N LEU A 282 -4.77 -12.44 18.14
CA LEU A 282 -3.52 -12.61 17.39
C LEU A 282 -2.60 -13.62 18.08
N LYS A 283 -1.97 -14.51 17.30
CA LYS A 283 -0.96 -15.45 17.81
C LYS A 283 0.32 -14.73 18.25
N GLN A 284 0.67 -13.66 17.56
CA GLN A 284 1.84 -12.83 17.88
C GLN A 284 1.43 -11.35 17.80
N PRO A 285 0.96 -10.75 18.90
CA PRO A 285 0.69 -9.32 18.95
C PRO A 285 1.99 -8.53 18.74
N TYR A 286 1.94 -7.54 17.89
CA TYR A 286 3.06 -6.63 17.64
C TYR A 286 2.58 -5.17 17.68
N THR A 287 3.39 -4.30 18.26
CA THR A 287 3.17 -2.86 18.24
C THR A 287 4.41 -2.20 17.66
N ASP A 288 4.24 -1.48 16.58
CA ASP A 288 5.30 -0.67 15.98
C ASP A 288 5.58 0.54 16.88
N PRO A 289 6.81 0.68 17.42
CA PRO A 289 7.13 1.77 18.35
C PRO A 289 7.11 3.14 17.68
N PHE A 290 7.41 3.23 16.39
CA PHE A 290 7.39 4.49 15.64
C PHE A 290 5.96 4.95 15.36
N LEU A 291 5.07 4.03 14.98
CA LEU A 291 3.66 4.34 14.81
C LEU A 291 2.99 4.69 16.15
N ALA A 292 3.28 3.95 17.23
CA ALA A 292 2.79 4.26 18.56
C ALA A 292 3.21 5.68 19.00
N ALA A 293 4.47 6.04 18.82
CA ALA A 293 4.97 7.37 19.11
C ALA A 293 4.35 8.45 18.22
N THR A 294 4.02 8.12 16.96
CA THR A 294 3.31 9.01 16.04
C THR A 294 1.90 9.30 16.54
N VAL A 295 1.16 8.27 16.96
CA VAL A 295 -0.19 8.40 17.53
C VAL A 295 -0.16 9.28 18.79
N ASP A 296 0.77 9.03 19.70
CA ASP A 296 0.93 9.83 20.92
C ASP A 296 1.25 11.30 20.59
N PHE A 297 2.12 11.54 19.61
CA PHE A 297 2.44 12.89 19.15
C PHE A 297 1.21 13.59 18.56
N VAL A 298 0.46 12.93 17.69
CA VAL A 298 -0.75 13.47 17.04
C VAL A 298 -1.80 13.85 18.10
N LYS A 299 -2.03 12.99 19.10
CA LYS A 299 -2.97 13.26 20.21
C LYS A 299 -2.52 14.44 21.07
N ALA A 300 -1.24 14.50 21.41
CA ALA A 300 -0.67 15.59 22.19
C ALA A 300 -0.73 16.92 21.43
N GLU A 301 -0.46 16.90 20.13
CA GLU A 301 -0.53 18.08 19.28
C GLU A 301 -1.96 18.60 19.15
N ALA A 302 -2.93 17.72 18.88
CA ALA A 302 -4.33 18.09 18.80
C ALA A 302 -4.85 18.73 20.11
N ALA A 303 -4.42 18.21 21.26
CA ALA A 303 -4.84 18.74 22.56
C ALA A 303 -4.31 20.15 22.84
N ARG A 304 -3.16 20.54 22.29
CA ARG A 304 -2.51 21.85 22.55
C ARG A 304 -2.67 22.88 21.45
N ASN A 305 -2.96 22.45 20.22
CA ASN A 305 -2.97 23.30 19.05
C ASN A 305 -4.33 23.20 18.31
N PRO A 306 -5.23 24.17 18.49
CA PRO A 306 -6.54 24.15 17.84
C PRO A 306 -6.49 24.26 16.30
N ASN A 307 -5.33 24.69 15.75
CA ASN A 307 -5.13 24.77 14.29
C ASN A 307 -4.52 23.49 13.70
N PHE A 308 -4.22 22.49 14.53
CA PHE A 308 -3.73 21.20 14.07
C PHE A 308 -4.83 20.41 13.36
N VAL A 309 -4.50 19.75 12.25
CA VAL A 309 -5.38 18.83 11.52
C VAL A 309 -4.59 17.62 11.08
N PHE A 310 -5.11 16.42 11.37
CA PHE A 310 -4.61 15.18 10.83
C PHE A 310 -5.50 14.71 9.67
N LEU A 311 -4.90 14.47 8.51
CA LEU A 311 -5.56 13.95 7.31
C LEU A 311 -5.26 12.46 7.14
N ALA A 312 -6.27 11.69 6.77
CA ALA A 312 -6.16 10.30 6.36
C ALA A 312 -6.85 10.09 5.00
N ALA A 313 -6.42 9.06 4.29
CA ALA A 313 -7.00 8.64 3.02
C ALA A 313 -7.34 7.14 3.06
N GLY A 314 -8.29 6.77 3.92
CA GLY A 314 -8.79 5.39 4.03
C GLY A 314 -7.82 4.38 4.64
N THR A 315 -6.58 4.75 4.98
CA THR A 315 -5.51 3.84 5.44
C THR A 315 -5.01 4.15 6.85
N MET A 316 -5.91 4.25 7.84
CA MET A 316 -5.59 4.60 9.22
C MET A 316 -4.60 3.61 9.88
N GLY A 317 -4.63 2.34 9.48
CA GLY A 317 -3.68 1.32 9.94
C GLY A 317 -2.22 1.66 9.63
N GLY A 318 -1.96 2.40 8.55
CA GLY A 318 -0.62 2.86 8.19
C GLY A 318 0.00 3.86 9.16
N ILE A 319 -0.83 4.49 10.00
CA ILE A 319 -0.40 5.42 11.06
C ILE A 319 -0.68 4.84 12.46
N GLY A 320 -1.54 3.83 12.56
CA GLY A 320 -1.90 3.18 13.83
C GLY A 320 -3.04 3.85 14.61
N LEU A 321 -3.79 4.80 14.00
CA LEU A 321 -4.92 5.46 14.65
C LEU A 321 -6.11 4.52 14.80
N THR A 322 -6.46 4.18 16.05
CA THR A 322 -7.66 3.39 16.36
C THR A 322 -8.95 4.20 16.20
N PRO A 323 -10.15 3.56 16.13
CA PRO A 323 -11.42 4.26 16.15
C PRO A 323 -11.58 5.23 17.34
N ALA A 324 -11.08 4.84 18.52
CA ALA A 324 -11.11 5.68 19.73
C ALA A 324 -10.20 6.92 19.59
N ASP A 325 -9.02 6.76 18.99
CA ASP A 325 -8.11 7.89 18.73
C ASP A 325 -8.73 8.88 17.74
N ARG A 326 -9.34 8.39 16.66
CA ARG A 326 -10.04 9.21 15.66
C ARG A 326 -11.21 10.00 16.29
N ALA A 327 -12.01 9.32 17.10
CA ALA A 327 -13.11 9.98 17.83
C ALA A 327 -12.59 11.05 18.80
N ALA A 328 -11.47 10.82 19.48
CA ALA A 328 -10.87 11.80 20.38
C ALA A 328 -10.32 13.04 19.66
N LEU A 329 -9.84 12.90 18.43
CA LEU A 329 -9.38 14.01 17.59
C LEU A 329 -10.55 14.90 17.10
N GLY A 330 -11.75 14.35 16.96
CA GLY A 330 -12.95 15.08 16.57
C GLY A 330 -12.76 15.83 15.24
N THR A 331 -13.02 17.16 15.23
CA THR A 331 -12.92 18.00 14.01
C THR A 331 -11.46 18.20 13.53
N GLN A 332 -10.47 17.82 14.32
CA GLN A 332 -9.06 17.86 13.93
C GLN A 332 -8.61 16.58 13.19
N TYR A 333 -9.51 15.63 12.99
CA TYR A 333 -9.32 14.47 12.13
C TYR A 333 -10.22 14.57 10.90
N VAL A 334 -9.64 14.39 9.72
CA VAL A 334 -10.37 14.38 8.45
C VAL A 334 -9.94 13.15 7.65
N ASP A 335 -10.87 12.25 7.38
CA ASP A 335 -10.70 11.19 6.40
C ASP A 335 -11.36 11.61 5.09
N VAL A 336 -10.60 11.59 4.01
CA VAL A 336 -11.08 11.99 2.67
C VAL A 336 -11.59 10.80 1.84
N GLY A 337 -11.62 9.60 2.42
CA GLY A 337 -11.80 8.36 1.68
C GLY A 337 -10.48 7.92 1.02
N ILE A 338 -10.52 6.93 0.15
CA ILE A 338 -9.32 6.48 -0.57
C ILE A 338 -9.04 7.47 -1.72
N ALA A 339 -8.57 8.67 -1.36
CA ALA A 339 -8.37 9.80 -2.27
C ALA A 339 -7.13 10.61 -1.84
N GLU A 340 -5.95 10.02 -2.06
CA GLU A 340 -4.67 10.59 -1.65
C GLU A 340 -4.41 11.95 -2.31
N GLU A 341 -4.82 12.13 -3.58
CA GLU A 341 -4.71 13.39 -4.32
C GLU A 341 -5.48 14.51 -3.62
N GLN A 342 -6.71 14.22 -3.17
CA GLN A 342 -7.52 15.14 -2.38
C GLN A 342 -6.86 15.46 -1.04
N ALA A 343 -6.28 14.47 -0.36
CA ALA A 343 -5.60 14.67 0.92
C ALA A 343 -4.42 15.64 0.78
N VAL A 344 -3.59 15.46 -0.23
CA VAL A 344 -2.40 16.32 -0.46
C VAL A 344 -2.81 17.74 -0.85
N ALA A 345 -3.74 17.89 -1.80
CA ALA A 345 -4.25 19.21 -2.19
C ALA A 345 -4.93 19.92 -1.00
N MET A 346 -5.72 19.20 -0.20
CA MET A 346 -6.36 19.73 1.01
C MET A 346 -5.33 20.14 2.06
N ALA A 347 -4.27 19.36 2.27
CA ALA A 347 -3.17 19.72 3.17
C ALA A 347 -2.53 21.05 2.77
N SER A 348 -2.31 21.26 1.48
CA SER A 348 -1.80 22.52 0.96
C SER A 348 -2.76 23.70 1.25
N GLY A 349 -4.06 23.51 1.00
CA GLY A 349 -5.09 24.51 1.29
C GLY A 349 -5.18 24.84 2.79
N LEU A 350 -5.14 23.82 3.66
CA LEU A 350 -5.11 23.98 5.12
C LEU A 350 -3.90 24.78 5.58
N ALA A 351 -2.71 24.42 5.10
CA ALA A 351 -1.47 25.14 5.44
C ALA A 351 -1.53 26.61 4.97
N ARG A 352 -2.03 26.86 3.77
CA ARG A 352 -2.23 28.21 3.24
C ARG A 352 -3.23 29.02 4.05
N GLY A 353 -4.26 28.34 4.59
CA GLY A 353 -5.27 28.93 5.49
C GLY A 353 -4.80 29.15 6.93
N GLY A 354 -3.55 28.79 7.26
CA GLY A 354 -2.96 28.97 8.60
C GLY A 354 -3.10 27.79 9.55
N ALA A 355 -3.69 26.67 9.08
CA ALA A 355 -3.70 25.41 9.82
C ALA A 355 -2.33 24.72 9.82
N ARG A 356 -2.21 23.68 10.64
CA ARG A 356 -1.01 22.83 10.75
C ARG A 356 -1.37 21.39 10.38
N PRO A 357 -1.43 21.09 9.08
CA PRO A 357 -1.83 19.76 8.63
C PRO A 357 -0.69 18.76 8.68
N ILE A 358 -1.04 17.52 9.07
CA ILE A 358 -0.25 16.32 8.80
C ILE A 358 -1.11 15.40 7.95
N PHE A 359 -0.56 14.90 6.84
CA PHE A 359 -1.11 13.77 6.09
C PHE A 359 -0.17 12.59 6.17
N GLY A 360 -0.67 11.43 6.55
CA GLY A 360 0.11 10.21 6.67
C GLY A 360 -0.53 9.02 5.95
N THR A 361 0.30 8.28 5.19
CA THR A 361 -0.10 7.03 4.53
C THR A 361 1.12 6.18 4.21
N TYR A 362 0.91 4.98 3.68
CA TYR A 362 1.99 4.10 3.20
C TYR A 362 2.77 4.74 2.03
N SER A 363 4.07 4.49 2.00
CA SER A 363 4.97 5.01 0.96
C SER A 363 4.48 4.66 -0.46
N THR A 364 3.99 3.45 -0.66
CA THR A 364 3.47 3.02 -1.96
C THR A 364 2.33 3.90 -2.47
N PHE A 365 1.45 4.39 -1.59
CA PHE A 365 0.30 5.21 -2.00
C PHE A 365 0.67 6.66 -2.29
N PHE A 366 1.80 7.15 -1.78
CA PHE A 366 2.34 8.45 -2.20
C PHE A 366 2.72 8.48 -3.69
N GLN A 367 2.89 7.33 -4.35
CA GLN A 367 3.17 7.30 -5.79
C GLN A 367 2.06 7.99 -6.63
N ARG A 368 0.80 7.98 -6.17
CA ARG A 368 -0.32 8.63 -6.85
C ARG A 368 -0.26 10.14 -6.86
N VAL A 369 0.49 10.75 -5.94
CA VAL A 369 0.37 12.16 -5.61
C VAL A 369 1.59 13.00 -5.98
N TYR A 370 2.42 12.50 -6.89
CA TYR A 370 3.59 13.26 -7.34
C TYR A 370 3.21 14.64 -7.89
N ASP A 371 2.16 14.71 -8.72
CA ASP A 371 1.68 15.98 -9.29
C ASP A 371 1.21 16.92 -8.19
N GLN A 372 0.36 16.48 -7.27
CA GLN A 372 -0.16 17.29 -6.18
C GLN A 372 0.95 17.75 -5.23
N MET A 373 1.91 16.86 -4.91
CA MET A 373 3.10 17.23 -4.12
C MET A 373 3.95 18.29 -4.81
N SER A 374 4.12 18.19 -6.12
CA SER A 374 4.87 19.15 -6.93
C SER A 374 4.09 20.45 -7.14
N GLN A 375 2.87 20.37 -7.69
CA GLN A 375 2.11 21.52 -8.19
C GLN A 375 1.28 22.20 -7.10
N ASP A 376 0.55 21.43 -6.30
CA ASP A 376 -0.33 22.03 -5.31
C ASP A 376 0.41 22.45 -4.04
N VAL A 377 1.47 21.72 -3.67
CA VAL A 377 2.21 21.94 -2.41
C VAL A 377 3.54 22.67 -2.65
N ALA A 378 4.50 22.05 -3.35
CA ALA A 378 5.88 22.50 -3.39
C ALA A 378 6.09 23.79 -4.20
N VAL A 379 5.43 23.94 -5.35
CA VAL A 379 5.52 25.17 -6.16
C VAL A 379 4.94 26.37 -5.39
N ASN A 380 3.95 26.12 -4.53
CA ASN A 380 3.32 27.11 -3.66
C ASN A 380 4.05 27.30 -2.32
N ASN A 381 5.03 26.44 -2.03
CA ASN A 381 5.81 26.40 -0.80
C ASN A 381 4.94 26.40 0.48
N ASN A 382 3.81 25.71 0.47
CA ASN A 382 2.88 25.63 1.60
C ASN A 382 3.37 24.64 2.65
N PRO A 383 3.49 25.03 3.94
CA PRO A 383 4.16 24.25 4.99
C PRO A 383 3.26 23.13 5.54
N ALA A 384 2.88 22.17 4.69
CA ALA A 384 2.23 20.93 5.11
C ALA A 384 3.27 19.85 5.45
N VAL A 385 2.92 18.92 6.32
CA VAL A 385 3.76 17.79 6.74
C VAL A 385 3.18 16.49 6.21
N PHE A 386 4.04 15.66 5.62
CA PHE A 386 3.69 14.37 5.01
C PHE A 386 4.48 13.25 5.68
N LEU A 387 3.80 12.21 6.18
CA LEU A 387 4.41 11.05 6.81
C LEU A 387 4.32 9.84 5.89
N SER A 388 5.47 9.42 5.37
CA SER A 388 5.60 8.22 4.53
C SER A 388 5.97 7.04 5.42
N THR A 389 5.03 6.10 5.62
CA THR A 389 5.27 4.90 6.43
C THR A 389 5.65 3.71 5.56
N TYR A 390 6.40 2.77 6.13
CA TYR A 390 6.90 1.58 5.44
C TYR A 390 7.70 1.87 4.15
N ALA A 391 8.42 2.99 4.15
CA ALA A 391 9.35 3.37 3.08
C ALA A 391 10.67 2.59 3.22
N THR A 392 10.62 1.28 3.01
CA THR A 392 11.74 0.37 3.29
C THR A 392 11.54 -0.99 2.61
N LEU A 393 12.63 -1.74 2.44
CA LEU A 393 12.59 -3.14 2.02
C LEU A 393 12.04 -4.08 3.12
N TYR A 394 12.02 -3.65 4.38
CA TYR A 394 11.45 -4.38 5.52
C TYR A 394 9.96 -4.11 5.73
N GLY A 395 9.32 -3.46 4.77
CA GLY A 395 7.90 -3.15 4.77
C GLY A 395 7.05 -4.23 4.09
N MET A 396 6.08 -3.79 3.30
CA MET A 396 5.27 -4.68 2.47
C MET A 396 6.10 -5.23 1.31
N ASN A 397 6.01 -6.54 1.08
CA ASN A 397 6.85 -7.27 0.13
C ASN A 397 6.10 -7.78 -1.12
N ASP A 398 4.81 -7.47 -1.25
CA ASP A 398 4.07 -7.75 -2.49
C ASP A 398 4.42 -6.72 -3.57
N VAL A 399 4.52 -7.16 -4.82
CA VAL A 399 4.91 -6.35 -5.99
C VAL A 399 4.07 -5.08 -6.15
N THR A 400 2.81 -5.11 -5.72
CA THR A 400 1.88 -3.98 -5.84
C THR A 400 1.99 -2.98 -4.69
N HIS A 401 2.75 -3.29 -3.62
CA HIS A 401 2.82 -2.48 -2.41
C HIS A 401 4.25 -2.07 -2.00
N LEU A 402 5.22 -2.14 -2.91
CA LEU A 402 6.61 -1.80 -2.64
C LEU A 402 6.76 -0.34 -2.21
N GLY A 403 7.43 -0.11 -1.06
CA GLY A 403 7.55 1.22 -0.46
C GLY A 403 8.86 1.96 -0.75
N PHE A 404 9.80 1.38 -1.49
CA PHE A 404 11.18 1.87 -1.61
C PHE A 404 11.50 2.62 -2.93
N PHE A 405 10.48 3.09 -3.64
CA PHE A 405 10.63 3.98 -4.81
C PHE A 405 10.54 5.47 -4.47
N ASP A 406 10.31 5.81 -3.21
CA ASP A 406 10.00 7.16 -2.74
C ASP A 406 11.18 8.14 -2.87
N ILE A 407 12.42 7.70 -2.63
CA ILE A 407 13.59 8.58 -2.71
C ILE A 407 13.77 9.17 -4.12
N PRO A 408 13.88 8.36 -5.19
CA PRO A 408 13.97 8.91 -6.54
C PRO A 408 12.72 9.71 -6.95
N LEU A 409 11.55 9.37 -6.41
CA LEU A 409 10.31 10.03 -6.76
C LEU A 409 10.19 11.43 -6.14
N PHE A 410 10.48 11.60 -4.85
CA PHE A 410 10.22 12.85 -4.13
C PHE A 410 11.45 13.72 -3.87
N ALA A 411 12.64 13.13 -3.80
CA ALA A 411 13.85 13.89 -3.49
C ALA A 411 14.31 14.83 -4.62
N ASN A 412 13.62 14.86 -5.74
CA ASN A 412 13.87 15.76 -6.88
C ASN A 412 12.87 16.93 -6.96
N ILE A 413 11.84 16.97 -6.09
CA ILE A 413 10.85 18.06 -6.10
C ILE A 413 11.47 19.32 -5.47
N PRO A 414 11.56 20.45 -6.20
CA PRO A 414 12.04 21.70 -5.61
C PRO A 414 11.16 22.15 -4.44
N ASN A 415 11.76 22.83 -3.47
CA ASN A 415 11.13 23.34 -2.24
C ASN A 415 10.64 22.27 -1.25
N LEU A 416 10.50 21.03 -1.65
CA LEU A 416 10.14 19.94 -0.73
C LEU A 416 11.35 19.55 0.11
N VAL A 417 11.24 19.68 1.43
CA VAL A 417 12.23 19.18 2.38
C VAL A 417 11.90 17.72 2.67
N PHE A 418 12.76 16.81 2.22
CA PHE A 418 12.56 15.38 2.40
C PHE A 418 13.57 14.81 3.38
N LEU A 419 13.10 14.24 4.49
CA LEU A 419 13.88 13.83 5.65
C LEU A 419 13.73 12.33 5.93
N ALA A 420 14.87 11.71 6.29
CA ALA A 420 14.94 10.32 6.74
C ALA A 420 15.66 10.26 8.10
N PRO A 421 14.92 10.36 9.22
CA PRO A 421 15.48 10.26 10.57
C PRO A 421 16.10 8.89 10.83
N ALA A 422 17.18 8.86 11.62
CA ALA A 422 17.98 7.67 11.90
C ALA A 422 17.48 6.82 13.10
N GLY A 423 16.41 7.22 13.75
CA GLY A 423 15.84 6.54 14.91
C GLY A 423 14.72 7.34 15.56
N LEU A 424 14.17 6.81 16.66
CA LEU A 424 12.95 7.35 17.28
C LEU A 424 13.13 8.77 17.83
N GLU A 425 14.22 9.04 18.55
CA GLU A 425 14.46 10.36 19.16
C GLU A 425 14.58 11.45 18.09
N GLU A 426 15.32 11.17 17.01
CA GLU A 426 15.48 12.09 15.90
C GLU A 426 14.19 12.24 15.09
N TYR A 427 13.43 11.16 14.88
CA TYR A 427 12.13 11.21 14.22
C TYR A 427 11.18 12.17 14.93
N LEU A 428 11.04 12.05 16.23
CA LEU A 428 10.18 12.93 17.02
C LEU A 428 10.66 14.39 17.03
N ALA A 429 11.99 14.62 17.00
CA ALA A 429 12.56 15.97 16.91
C ALA A 429 12.29 16.60 15.54
N VAL A 430 12.48 15.84 14.46
CA VAL A 430 12.16 16.24 13.08
C VAL A 430 10.68 16.57 12.94
N LEU A 431 9.81 15.72 13.48
CA LEU A 431 8.36 15.90 13.39
C LEU A 431 7.89 17.17 14.13
N ARG A 432 8.43 17.44 15.34
CA ARG A 432 8.15 18.68 16.08
C ARG A 432 8.59 19.91 15.29
N TRP A 433 9.81 19.89 14.76
CA TRP A 433 10.33 20.98 13.93
C TRP A 433 9.50 21.19 12.67
N ALA A 434 9.20 20.11 11.94
CA ALA A 434 8.43 20.18 10.69
C ALA A 434 7.05 20.82 10.89
N LEU A 435 6.38 20.50 11.97
CA LEU A 435 5.06 21.06 12.28
C LEU A 435 5.13 22.51 12.81
N ALA A 436 6.23 22.88 13.48
CA ALA A 436 6.40 24.22 14.04
C ALA A 436 6.83 25.26 13.00
N GLN A 437 7.67 24.89 12.03
CA GLN A 437 8.17 25.79 11.00
C GLN A 437 7.07 26.17 9.97
N THR A 438 7.26 27.26 9.22
CA THR A 438 6.28 27.80 8.27
C THR A 438 6.89 28.12 6.89
N ALA A 439 8.12 27.71 6.66
CA ALA A 439 8.87 28.08 5.47
C ALA A 439 8.76 27.07 4.32
N HIS A 440 8.58 25.78 4.63
CA HIS A 440 8.70 24.72 3.63
C HIS A 440 7.67 23.60 3.85
N PRO A 441 7.17 22.95 2.79
CA PRO A 441 6.56 21.62 2.88
C PRO A 441 7.62 20.58 3.29
N VAL A 442 7.23 19.65 4.15
CA VAL A 442 8.14 18.63 4.70
C VAL A 442 7.57 17.25 4.52
N MET A 443 8.33 16.34 3.91
CA MET A 443 8.04 14.92 3.88
C MET A 443 9.03 14.17 4.76
N ILE A 444 8.54 13.24 5.58
CA ILE A 444 9.33 12.46 6.53
C ILE A 444 9.12 10.98 6.23
N ARG A 445 10.20 10.25 5.98
CA ARG A 445 10.20 8.79 6.02
C ARG A 445 10.12 8.37 7.49
N VAL A 446 8.99 7.81 7.91
CA VAL A 446 8.84 7.28 9.27
C VAL A 446 9.76 6.06 9.40
N PRO A 447 10.70 6.03 10.36
CA PRO A 447 11.61 4.89 10.51
C PRO A 447 10.84 3.62 10.87
N VAL A 448 11.40 2.46 10.51
CA VAL A 448 10.96 1.12 10.98
C VAL A 448 12.06 0.44 11.80
N MET A 449 13.27 0.98 11.75
CA MET A 449 14.45 0.57 12.51
C MET A 449 15.40 1.76 12.66
N GLY A 450 16.53 1.57 13.32
CA GLY A 450 17.57 2.58 13.49
C GLY A 450 18.10 2.60 14.93
N TYR A 451 18.70 3.71 15.35
CA TYR A 451 19.22 3.82 16.69
C TYR A 451 18.12 3.76 17.75
N GLU A 452 18.23 2.83 18.71
CA GLU A 452 17.38 2.82 19.91
C GLU A 452 17.62 4.05 20.76
N THR A 453 18.90 4.42 20.93
CA THR A 453 19.34 5.66 21.57
C THR A 453 20.31 6.36 20.64
N SER A 454 20.11 7.65 20.38
CA SER A 454 20.97 8.41 19.48
C SER A 454 22.42 8.47 20.01
N PRO A 455 23.42 8.09 19.21
CA PRO A 455 24.83 8.19 19.60
C PRO A 455 25.39 9.61 19.53
N TYR A 456 24.57 10.59 19.21
CA TYR A 456 24.89 12.02 19.12
C TYR A 456 23.76 12.87 19.70
N PRO A 457 24.02 14.11 20.10
CA PRO A 457 22.96 15.03 20.53
C PRO A 457 21.98 15.30 19.38
N VAL A 458 20.71 14.95 19.58
CA VAL A 458 19.65 15.16 18.58
C VAL A 458 19.38 16.67 18.45
N ARG A 459 19.37 17.14 17.21
CA ARG A 459 19.02 18.53 16.91
C ARG A 459 17.55 18.79 17.21
N THR A 460 17.23 20.01 17.57
CA THR A 460 15.83 20.49 17.74
C THR A 460 15.40 21.45 16.63
N ASP A 461 16.37 21.92 15.82
CA ASP A 461 16.16 22.81 14.68
C ASP A 461 16.85 22.24 13.43
N TYR A 462 16.08 22.14 12.34
CA TYR A 462 16.52 21.67 11.03
C TYR A 462 16.41 22.75 9.95
N SER A 463 16.30 24.02 10.34
CA SER A 463 16.18 25.17 9.42
C SER A 463 17.42 25.40 8.56
N ALA A 464 18.59 24.96 9.03
CA ALA A 464 19.79 24.87 8.22
C ALA A 464 19.69 23.64 7.32
N LEU A 465 18.99 23.82 6.19
CA LEU A 465 18.67 22.72 5.27
C LEU A 465 19.92 22.04 4.72
N ASN A 466 19.80 20.74 4.47
CA ASN A 466 20.83 19.86 3.89
C ASN A 466 22.11 19.75 4.73
N ARG A 467 22.06 20.05 6.04
CA ARG A 467 23.21 19.86 6.95
C ARG A 467 23.20 18.46 7.53
N TYR A 468 24.24 17.70 7.23
CA TYR A 468 24.42 16.34 7.71
C TYR A 468 24.98 16.30 9.13
N GLN A 469 24.81 15.17 9.79
CA GLN A 469 25.34 14.90 11.12
C GLN A 469 26.53 13.95 11.02
N VAL A 470 27.72 14.38 11.44
CA VAL A 470 28.86 13.48 11.65
C VAL A 470 28.62 12.75 12.97
N VAL A 471 28.50 11.42 12.89
CA VAL A 471 28.30 10.53 14.05
C VAL A 471 29.64 10.14 14.67
N THR A 472 30.59 9.78 13.81
CA THR A 472 31.95 9.40 14.20
C THR A 472 32.95 9.98 13.21
N GLU A 473 34.03 10.58 13.69
CA GLU A 473 35.14 11.05 12.86
C GLU A 473 36.14 9.94 12.58
N GLY A 474 36.67 9.92 11.37
CA GLY A 474 37.67 8.97 10.91
C GLY A 474 38.45 9.51 9.73
N ALA A 475 39.05 8.58 8.95
CA ALA A 475 39.81 8.88 7.74
C ALA A 475 39.72 7.73 6.74
N GLU A 476 40.20 7.96 5.51
CA GLU A 476 40.20 7.03 4.36
C GLU A 476 38.82 6.63 3.83
N VAL A 477 37.90 6.23 4.69
CA VAL A 477 36.53 5.79 4.33
C VAL A 477 35.51 6.65 5.06
N ALA A 478 34.50 7.15 4.35
CA ALA A 478 33.31 7.72 4.97
C ALA A 478 32.08 6.87 4.57
N ILE A 479 31.22 6.57 5.55
CA ILE A 479 29.99 5.80 5.37
C ILE A 479 28.80 6.71 5.66
N ILE A 480 27.98 6.98 4.66
CA ILE A 480 26.81 7.82 4.75
C ILE A 480 25.58 6.91 4.75
N GLY A 481 24.98 6.68 5.93
CA GLY A 481 23.80 5.82 6.09
C GLY A 481 22.53 6.64 6.21
N ALA A 482 21.62 6.47 5.27
CA ALA A 482 20.36 7.21 5.23
C ALA A 482 19.24 6.49 6.03
N GLY A 483 18.57 7.23 6.93
CA GLY A 483 17.39 6.77 7.64
C GLY A 483 17.58 5.44 8.36
N ASN A 484 16.83 4.43 8.00
CA ASN A 484 16.89 3.07 8.58
C ASN A 484 18.29 2.45 8.57
N PHE A 485 19.18 2.86 7.64
CA PHE A 485 20.53 2.32 7.50
C PHE A 485 21.63 3.12 8.20
N ALA A 486 21.26 4.14 8.97
CA ALA A 486 22.24 4.89 9.76
C ALA A 486 22.92 4.03 10.83
N GLN A 487 22.18 3.14 11.51
CA GLN A 487 22.77 2.17 12.46
C GLN A 487 23.69 1.19 11.75
N MET A 488 23.29 0.65 10.60
CA MET A 488 24.14 -0.27 9.80
C MET A 488 25.46 0.38 9.38
N ALA A 489 25.47 1.68 9.09
CA ALA A 489 26.69 2.42 8.81
C ALA A 489 27.63 2.45 10.01
N SER A 490 27.10 2.63 11.23
CA SER A 490 27.87 2.58 12.47
C SER A 490 28.40 1.18 12.76
N ASP A 491 27.59 0.15 12.56
CA ASP A 491 27.99 -1.25 12.77
C ASP A 491 29.13 -1.65 11.81
N ALA A 492 28.99 -1.29 10.54
CA ALA A 492 30.05 -1.52 9.54
C ALA A 492 31.35 -0.78 9.90
N ALA A 493 31.25 0.47 10.38
CA ALA A 493 32.43 1.22 10.82
C ALA A 493 33.11 0.60 12.05
N ALA A 494 32.33 0.09 13.01
CA ALA A 494 32.86 -0.62 14.18
C ALA A 494 33.58 -1.91 13.80
N GLU A 495 33.05 -2.67 12.83
CA GLU A 495 33.73 -3.87 12.31
C GLU A 495 35.01 -3.50 11.53
N LEU A 496 34.98 -2.48 10.67
CA LEU A 496 36.17 -1.99 9.95
C LEU A 496 37.30 -1.56 10.88
N ALA A 497 36.96 -1.00 12.03
CA ALA A 497 37.96 -0.57 13.03
C ALA A 497 38.78 -1.73 13.58
N LYS A 498 38.25 -2.98 13.61
CA LYS A 498 38.98 -4.18 14.01
C LYS A 498 40.10 -4.52 13.02
N ASP A 499 39.94 -4.12 11.76
CA ASP A 499 40.96 -4.27 10.69
C ASP A 499 41.81 -2.99 10.53
N GLY A 500 41.76 -2.07 11.48
CA GLY A 500 42.55 -0.84 11.49
C GLY A 500 42.00 0.29 10.59
N VAL A 501 40.82 0.14 10.04
CA VAL A 501 40.17 1.17 9.22
C VAL A 501 39.16 1.94 10.07
N HIS A 502 39.50 3.16 10.47
CA HIS A 502 38.63 4.03 11.27
C HIS A 502 37.80 4.93 10.34
N ALA A 503 36.61 4.49 10.00
CA ALA A 503 35.74 5.19 9.06
C ALA A 503 35.01 6.39 9.73
N THR A 504 34.80 7.46 8.95
CA THR A 504 33.83 8.50 9.31
C THR A 504 32.42 7.98 9.07
N VAL A 505 31.52 8.14 10.06
CA VAL A 505 30.09 7.79 9.91
C VAL A 505 29.26 9.07 9.85
N ILE A 506 28.37 9.13 8.88
CA ILE A 506 27.56 10.32 8.61
C ILE A 506 26.08 9.90 8.50
N ASN A 507 25.21 10.58 9.25
CA ASN A 507 23.78 10.56 9.06
C ASN A 507 23.37 11.79 8.21
N PRO A 508 22.88 11.62 6.98
CA PRO A 508 22.55 12.75 6.12
C PRO A 508 21.26 13.46 6.57
N ILE A 509 20.31 12.76 7.15
CA ILE A 509 18.96 13.21 7.55
C ILE A 509 18.17 13.72 6.33
N PHE A 510 18.71 14.68 5.58
CA PHE A 510 18.11 15.26 4.38
C PHE A 510 18.40 14.42 3.13
N LEU A 511 17.34 14.04 2.42
CA LEU A 511 17.44 13.35 1.12
C LEU A 511 17.24 14.32 -0.06
N SER A 512 16.65 15.48 0.18
CA SER A 512 16.33 16.49 -0.83
C SER A 512 17.54 17.26 -1.38
N GLY A 513 18.66 17.32 -0.61
CA GLY A 513 19.84 18.05 -1.04
C GLY A 513 21.14 17.52 -0.43
N LEU A 514 22.27 18.16 -0.77
CA LEU A 514 23.60 17.76 -0.35
C LEU A 514 24.22 18.78 0.60
N ASP A 515 24.93 18.30 1.63
CA ASP A 515 25.84 19.12 2.44
C ASP A 515 27.18 19.25 1.73
N THR A 516 27.24 20.15 0.75
CA THR A 516 28.44 20.35 -0.08
C THR A 516 29.65 20.78 0.73
N GLU A 517 29.44 21.52 1.84
CA GLU A 517 30.54 21.92 2.72
C GLU A 517 31.17 20.72 3.44
N LEU A 518 30.35 19.80 3.96
CA LEU A 518 30.86 18.57 4.54
C LEU A 518 31.52 17.67 3.47
N LEU A 519 30.87 17.51 2.33
CA LEU A 519 31.40 16.67 1.24
C LEU A 519 32.76 17.18 0.74
N ASP A 520 32.95 18.51 0.64
CA ASP A 520 34.25 19.09 0.31
C ASP A 520 35.31 18.82 1.41
N ARG A 521 34.94 18.91 2.67
CA ARG A 521 35.86 18.59 3.78
C ARG A 521 36.33 17.14 3.76
N LEU A 522 35.48 16.21 3.34
CA LEU A 522 35.84 14.78 3.24
C LEU A 522 37.00 14.56 2.27
N LYS A 523 37.17 15.36 1.22
CA LYS A 523 38.26 15.23 0.22
C LYS A 523 39.65 15.31 0.86
N ALA A 524 39.79 15.99 1.99
CA ALA A 524 41.08 16.16 2.64
C ALA A 524 41.67 14.87 3.27
N LYS A 525 40.81 13.95 3.70
CA LYS A 525 41.17 12.78 4.48
C LYS A 525 40.59 11.46 3.98
N HIS A 526 39.69 11.49 3.02
CA HIS A 526 38.96 10.33 2.55
C HIS A 526 39.28 10.06 1.07
N ARG A 527 39.22 8.82 0.66
CA ARG A 527 39.35 8.37 -0.73
C ARG A 527 38.22 7.46 -1.19
N LEU A 528 37.42 6.98 -0.24
CA LEU A 528 36.27 6.12 -0.51
C LEU A 528 35.06 6.61 0.28
N ILE A 529 33.97 6.90 -0.42
CA ILE A 529 32.69 7.23 0.16
C ILE A 529 31.73 6.08 -0.12
N LEU A 530 31.08 5.58 0.93
CA LEU A 530 30.03 4.57 0.84
C LEU A 530 28.69 5.25 1.17
N THR A 531 27.66 4.95 0.39
CA THR A 531 26.30 5.42 0.69
C THR A 531 25.39 4.22 0.86
N LEU A 532 24.58 4.23 1.91
CA LEU A 532 23.62 3.18 2.24
C LEU A 532 22.22 3.77 2.25
N GLU A 533 21.34 3.22 1.42
CA GLU A 533 19.92 3.60 1.37
C GLU A 533 19.03 2.38 1.15
N ASP A 534 17.90 2.29 1.84
CA ASP A 534 16.87 1.26 1.60
C ASP A 534 15.85 1.73 0.56
N GLY A 535 16.35 2.21 -0.55
CA GLY A 535 15.64 2.68 -1.72
C GLY A 535 16.27 2.17 -3.00
N THR A 536 15.60 2.41 -4.11
CA THR A 536 16.13 2.11 -5.45
C THR A 536 17.34 2.98 -5.73
N LEU A 537 18.47 2.37 -6.14
CA LEU A 537 19.71 3.07 -6.44
C LEU A 537 19.57 4.08 -7.57
N GLU A 538 18.86 3.70 -8.66
CA GLU A 538 18.68 4.59 -9.79
C GLU A 538 17.82 5.81 -9.40
N GLY A 539 18.41 7.01 -9.53
CA GLY A 539 17.81 8.26 -9.09
C GLY A 539 17.84 8.47 -7.57
N GLY A 540 18.42 7.53 -6.82
CA GLY A 540 18.48 7.56 -5.36
C GLY A 540 19.47 8.56 -4.78
N PHE A 541 19.57 8.56 -3.46
CA PHE A 541 20.43 9.46 -2.69
C PHE A 541 21.92 9.23 -3.00
N GLY A 542 22.35 7.96 -3.06
CA GLY A 542 23.74 7.59 -3.35
C GLY A 542 24.20 8.10 -4.71
N GLN A 543 23.36 8.07 -5.73
CA GLN A 543 23.69 8.62 -7.07
C GLN A 543 23.90 10.14 -7.04
N LYS A 544 23.20 10.90 -6.21
CA LYS A 544 23.46 12.34 -6.04
C LYS A 544 24.85 12.58 -5.46
N ILE A 545 25.26 11.79 -4.46
CA ILE A 545 26.62 11.84 -3.90
C ILE A 545 27.67 11.45 -4.95
N ALA A 546 27.43 10.37 -5.71
CA ALA A 546 28.32 9.95 -6.78
C ALA A 546 28.46 11.01 -7.88
N ALA A 547 27.37 11.65 -8.27
CA ALA A 547 27.38 12.75 -9.25
C ALA A 547 28.17 13.96 -8.73
N TYR A 548 28.07 14.30 -7.44
CA TYR A 548 28.83 15.37 -6.82
C TYR A 548 30.34 15.16 -6.93
N TYR A 549 30.81 13.93 -6.71
CA TYR A 549 32.22 13.57 -6.84
C TYR A 549 32.65 13.12 -8.24
N GLY A 550 31.76 13.17 -9.23
CA GLY A 550 32.01 12.59 -10.56
C GLY A 550 33.20 13.15 -11.33
N MET A 551 33.66 14.37 -11.00
CA MET A 551 34.87 14.99 -11.59
C MET A 551 36.07 14.97 -10.62
N ASP A 552 35.95 14.34 -9.45
CA ASP A 552 37.03 14.25 -8.49
C ASP A 552 37.94 13.02 -8.80
N GLU A 553 39.23 13.26 -8.97
CA GLU A 553 40.16 12.20 -9.35
C GLU A 553 40.59 11.31 -8.17
N HIS A 554 40.31 11.74 -6.92
CA HIS A 554 40.81 11.09 -5.71
C HIS A 554 39.71 10.37 -4.94
N ILE A 555 38.46 10.79 -5.09
CA ILE A 555 37.33 10.21 -4.39
C ILE A 555 36.65 9.16 -5.26
N ARG A 556 36.48 7.97 -4.70
CA ARG A 556 35.61 6.93 -5.26
C ARG A 556 34.34 6.83 -4.43
N VAL A 557 33.21 6.72 -5.10
CA VAL A 557 31.91 6.51 -4.46
C VAL A 557 31.40 5.11 -4.77
N ARG A 558 30.96 4.39 -3.76
CA ARG A 558 30.21 3.15 -3.91
C ARG A 558 28.85 3.27 -3.24
N CYS A 559 27.81 3.05 -4.03
CA CYS A 559 26.43 3.16 -3.57
C CYS A 559 25.87 1.76 -3.31
N TYR A 560 25.16 1.61 -2.19
CA TYR A 560 24.41 0.42 -1.79
C TYR A 560 22.94 0.79 -1.67
N GLY A 561 22.09 0.01 -2.30
CA GLY A 561 20.63 0.16 -2.36
C GLY A 561 20.05 -0.94 -3.23
N LEU A 562 18.76 -0.88 -3.51
CA LEU A 562 18.04 -1.91 -4.27
C LEU A 562 18.17 -1.70 -5.78
N SER A 563 18.09 -2.78 -6.56
CA SER A 563 17.96 -2.72 -8.02
C SER A 563 16.61 -2.08 -8.40
N LYS A 564 16.56 -1.52 -9.62
CA LYS A 564 15.32 -0.98 -10.20
C LYS A 564 14.49 -2.11 -10.79
N GLU A 565 13.87 -2.86 -9.92
CA GLU A 565 13.05 -4.03 -10.26
C GLU A 565 11.79 -4.07 -9.40
N PHE A 566 10.75 -4.71 -9.91
CA PHE A 566 9.56 -5.04 -9.14
C PHE A 566 9.78 -6.37 -8.42
N HIS A 567 10.33 -6.31 -7.21
CA HIS A 567 10.45 -7.49 -6.36
C HIS A 567 9.09 -7.97 -5.88
N ASP A 568 8.85 -9.27 -5.87
CA ASP A 568 7.57 -9.84 -5.44
C ASP A 568 7.77 -10.89 -4.34
N ARG A 569 7.01 -10.77 -3.26
CA ARG A 569 6.95 -11.74 -2.15
C ARG A 569 8.33 -12.21 -1.67
N TYR A 570 9.26 -11.26 -1.61
CA TYR A 570 10.64 -11.51 -1.22
C TYR A 570 10.79 -11.67 0.31
N ASN A 571 11.83 -12.41 0.71
CA ASN A 571 12.33 -12.37 2.08
C ASN A 571 13.24 -11.13 2.23
N PRO A 572 12.96 -10.20 3.17
CA PRO A 572 13.74 -8.96 3.30
C PRO A 572 15.22 -9.19 3.60
N GLU A 573 15.54 -10.21 4.42
CA GLU A 573 16.92 -10.53 4.76
C GLU A 573 17.71 -11.11 3.58
N GLU A 574 17.05 -11.90 2.74
CA GLU A 574 17.64 -12.44 1.52
C GLU A 574 17.87 -11.33 0.50
N LEU A 575 16.86 -10.48 0.27
CA LEU A 575 16.97 -9.34 -0.63
C LEU A 575 18.08 -8.36 -0.18
N ALA A 576 18.19 -8.11 1.12
CA ALA A 576 19.27 -7.31 1.67
C ALA A 576 20.65 -7.94 1.36
N ARG A 577 20.80 -9.27 1.51
CA ARG A 577 22.05 -9.98 1.20
C ARG A 577 22.39 -9.96 -0.29
N GLU A 578 21.40 -10.14 -1.16
CA GLU A 578 21.58 -10.07 -2.63
C GLU A 578 22.14 -8.72 -3.07
N HIS A 579 21.72 -7.65 -2.39
CA HIS A 579 22.12 -6.27 -2.69
C HIS A 579 23.32 -5.78 -1.84
N HIS A 580 23.99 -6.67 -1.12
CA HIS A 580 25.10 -6.33 -0.21
C HIS A 580 24.74 -5.32 0.88
N LEU A 581 23.48 -5.32 1.32
CA LEU A 581 22.96 -4.44 2.38
C LEU A 581 23.04 -5.12 3.77
N THR A 582 24.22 -5.67 4.10
CA THR A 582 24.56 -6.15 5.45
C THR A 582 25.91 -5.58 5.87
N ALA A 583 26.11 -5.37 7.18
CA ALA A 583 27.34 -4.79 7.70
C ALA A 583 28.56 -5.63 7.30
N GLU A 584 28.49 -6.97 7.35
CA GLU A 584 29.58 -7.89 6.98
C GLU A 584 29.97 -7.75 5.51
N GLN A 585 28.98 -7.65 4.61
CA GLN A 585 29.24 -7.51 3.17
C GLN A 585 29.84 -6.16 2.84
N ILE A 586 29.36 -5.08 3.47
CA ILE A 586 29.88 -3.72 3.33
C ILE A 586 31.34 -3.68 3.78
N VAL A 587 31.69 -4.31 4.91
CA VAL A 587 33.07 -4.44 5.42
C VAL A 587 33.96 -5.20 4.43
N ALA A 588 33.52 -6.39 4.01
CA ALA A 588 34.27 -7.22 3.05
C ALA A 588 34.55 -6.48 1.74
N ASP A 589 33.54 -5.79 1.20
CA ASP A 589 33.66 -5.02 -0.03
C ASP A 589 34.59 -3.81 0.14
N THR A 590 34.53 -3.14 1.29
CA THR A 590 35.40 -2.02 1.63
C THR A 590 36.85 -2.44 1.69
N LEU A 591 37.16 -3.47 2.45
CA LEU A 591 38.54 -4.01 2.58
C LEU A 591 39.09 -4.48 1.22
N ARG A 592 38.26 -5.13 0.40
CA ARG A 592 38.64 -5.53 -0.97
C ARG A 592 38.95 -4.31 -1.85
N THR A 593 38.16 -3.25 -1.71
CA THR A 593 38.31 -2.01 -2.47
C THR A 593 39.59 -1.26 -2.07
N LEU A 594 39.92 -1.27 -0.79
CA LEU A 594 41.16 -0.65 -0.27
C LEU A 594 42.44 -1.40 -0.68
N LYS A 595 42.39 -2.76 -0.76
CA LYS A 595 43.53 -3.62 -1.15
C LYS A 595 43.85 -3.59 -2.65
N LYS A 596 42.93 -3.23 -3.54
CA LYS A 596 43.14 -3.16 -5.00
C LYS A 596 44.05 -1.99 -5.45
N LYS A 597 44.94 -1.47 -4.59
CA LYS A 597 45.87 -0.36 -4.86
C LYS A 597 47.33 -0.81 -5.02
N GLU A 598 47.60 -2.10 -5.19
CA GLU A 598 48.90 -2.60 -5.63
C GLU A 598 48.74 -3.08 -7.13
#